data_631bfce572bdcf4d00b27acba630a51e
#
_entry.id   631bfce572bdcf4d00b27acba630a51e
#
_cell.length_a   1.000
_cell.length_b   1.000
_cell.length_c   1.000
_cell.angle_alpha   90.00
_cell.angle_beta   90.00
_cell.angle_gamma   90.00
#
_symmetry.space_group_name_H-M   'P 1'
#
loop_
_entity.id
_entity.type
_entity.pdbx_description
1 polymer ?
#
loop_
_entity_poly.entity_id
_entity_poly.type
_entity_poly.pdbx_seq_one_letter_code
_entity_poly.pdbx_strand_id
1 'polypeptide(L)'
;MAALRHPGPTGRLGPWCRRIGRVVSFNDPCDHLALSSDVTPTSDGCEECLRTGDRWVHLRVCMHCGHVGCCDSSPNRHATAHWKTHPYHPLVRSYEPGEDWWWCYADRIVFYVDGAPPAPSHP
;
A
#
# COMPACT_ATOMS: atom_id res chain seq x y z
N MET A 1 -12.74 -16.19 5.62
CA MET A 1 -12.33 -16.15 5.47
C MET A 1 -11.91 -15.93 5.00
N ALA A 2 -11.89 -15.61 4.84
CA ALA A 2 -11.43 -15.46 4.28
C ALA A 2 -10.69 -15.37 4.20
N ALA A 3 -10.28 -15.19 4.37
CA ALA A 3 -9.61 -15.13 4.11
C ALA A 3 -9.09 -15.65 3.98
N LEU A 4 -9.09 -16.09 4.14
CA LEU A 4 -8.68 -16.61 3.95
C LEU A 4 -8.73 -17.26 3.05
N ARG A 5 -9.14 -17.20 2.74
CA ARG A 5 -9.26 -17.73 1.77
C ARG A 5 -8.12 -18.26 1.19
N HIS A 6 -7.51 -18.35 1.24
CA HIS A 6 -6.62 -18.72 0.83
C HIS A 6 -5.89 -19.34 1.27
N PRO A 7 -5.81 -19.76 1.25
CA PRO A 7 -5.30 -20.40 1.54
C PRO A 7 -4.40 -20.63 1.71
N GLY A 8 -4.40 -20.65 1.89
CA GLY A 8 -3.72 -20.86 2.12
C GLY A 8 -2.77 -20.77 2.36
N PRO A 9 -2.38 -20.88 2.29
CA PRO A 9 -1.36 -20.99 2.69
C PRO A 9 -0.74 -20.21 3.21
N THR A 10 -1.02 -20.10 3.54
CA THR A 10 -0.38 -19.73 4.38
C THR A 10 0.92 -19.12 4.14
N GLY A 11 1.88 -19.19 4.15
CA GLY A 11 3.06 -18.44 3.95
C GLY A 11 3.03 -17.42 2.85
N ARG A 12 1.89 -17.28 2.21
CA ARG A 12 1.73 -16.35 1.12
C ARG A 12 1.48 -14.94 1.57
N LEU A 13 1.04 -14.75 2.79
CA LEU A 13 0.81 -13.43 3.33
C LEU A 13 2.11 -12.85 3.85
N GLY A 14 2.19 -11.54 3.94
CA GLY A 14 3.36 -10.88 4.49
C GLY A 14 3.58 -11.25 5.94
N PRO A 15 4.77 -10.97 6.48
CA PRO A 15 5.11 -11.40 7.84
C PRO A 15 4.16 -10.92 8.90
N TRP A 16 3.69 -9.68 8.82
CA TRP A 16 2.79 -9.14 9.82
C TRP A 16 1.39 -9.72 9.70
N CYS A 17 1.00 -10.21 8.53
CA CYS A 17 -0.32 -10.80 8.34
C CYS A 17 -0.51 -12.02 9.22
N ARG A 18 0.52 -12.81 9.42
CA ARG A 18 0.41 -13.98 10.29
C ARG A 18 0.18 -13.58 11.74
N ARG A 19 0.68 -12.41 12.14
CA ARG A 19 0.50 -11.94 13.51
C ARG A 19 -0.91 -11.45 13.77
N ILE A 20 -1.57 -10.92 12.78
CA ILE A 20 -2.90 -10.36 12.97
C ILE A 20 -4.01 -11.39 12.86
N GLY A 21 -3.73 -12.53 12.29
CA GLY A 21 -4.66 -13.64 12.28
C GLY A 21 -5.72 -13.59 11.21
N ARG A 22 -6.20 -12.43 10.82
CA ARG A 22 -7.18 -12.36 9.75
C ARG A 22 -7.23 -10.96 9.16
N VAL A 23 -7.80 -10.89 7.98
CA VAL A 23 -7.97 -9.65 7.24
C VAL A 23 -9.45 -9.32 7.21
N VAL A 24 -9.78 -8.06 7.46
CA VAL A 24 -11.15 -7.59 7.50
C VAL A 24 -11.27 -6.37 6.61
N SER A 25 -12.30 -6.34 5.78
CA SER A 25 -12.59 -5.18 4.96
C SER A 25 -14.07 -5.22 4.59
N PHE A 26 -14.56 -4.11 4.07
CA PHE A 26 -15.90 -4.10 3.51
C PHE A 26 -15.98 -4.93 2.24
N ASN A 27 -14.85 -5.05 1.56
CA ASN A 27 -14.66 -5.96 0.45
C ASN A 27 -13.71 -7.04 0.91
N ASP A 28 -13.76 -8.19 0.27
CA ASP A 28 -12.79 -9.22 0.58
C ASP A 28 -11.39 -8.68 0.32
N PRO A 29 -10.43 -9.02 1.17
CA PRO A 29 -9.06 -8.62 0.92
C PRO A 29 -8.58 -9.24 -0.38
N CYS A 30 -7.73 -8.52 -1.09
CA CYS A 30 -7.20 -9.05 -2.33
C CYS A 30 -6.07 -10.02 -2.05
N ASP A 31 -5.88 -10.95 -2.98
CA ASP A 31 -4.83 -11.95 -2.86
C ASP A 31 -3.44 -11.32 -2.89
N HIS A 32 -3.34 -10.12 -3.41
CA HIS A 32 -2.05 -9.43 -3.51
C HIS A 32 -1.47 -9.02 -2.16
N LEU A 33 -2.25 -9.16 -1.09
CA LEU A 33 -1.75 -8.87 0.24
C LEU A 33 -0.51 -9.71 0.56
N ALA A 34 -0.37 -10.86 -0.07
CA ALA A 34 0.81 -11.70 0.09
C ALA A 34 2.09 -11.01 -0.39
N LEU A 35 1.97 -10.00 -1.24
CA LEU A 35 3.11 -9.27 -1.77
C LEU A 35 3.54 -8.10 -0.87
N SER A 36 2.78 -7.83 0.19
CA SER A 36 3.12 -6.74 1.09
C SER A 36 4.19 -7.20 2.10
N SER A 37 4.87 -6.22 2.66
CA SER A 37 5.83 -6.49 3.73
C SER A 37 5.87 -5.27 4.65
N ASP A 38 6.58 -5.42 5.77
CA ASP A 38 6.83 -4.28 6.65
C ASP A 38 7.83 -3.39 5.94
N VAL A 39 7.37 -2.23 5.51
CA VAL A 39 8.23 -1.33 4.76
C VAL A 39 8.57 -0.11 5.60
N THR A 40 9.71 0.49 5.27
CA THR A 40 10.08 1.80 5.76
C THR A 40 9.95 2.76 4.60
N PRO A 41 9.17 3.83 4.75
CA PRO A 41 9.06 4.80 3.66
C PRO A 41 10.43 5.36 3.30
N THR A 42 10.69 5.48 2.00
CA THR A 42 12.00 5.90 1.52
C THR A 42 12.16 7.42 1.49
N SER A 43 11.08 8.15 1.74
CA SER A 43 11.09 9.62 1.62
C SER A 43 9.97 10.19 2.46
N ASP A 44 10.11 11.45 2.83
CA ASP A 44 9.04 12.18 3.53
C ASP A 44 8.05 12.80 2.56
N GLY A 45 8.36 12.82 1.28
CA GLY A 45 7.49 13.35 0.24
C GLY A 45 7.57 12.48 -0.99
N CYS A 46 6.90 12.88 -2.06
CA CYS A 46 6.99 12.15 -3.31
C CYS A 46 8.43 12.15 -3.81
N GLU A 47 9.01 10.97 -3.94
CA GLU A 47 10.43 10.85 -4.30
C GLU A 47 10.73 11.58 -5.60
N GLU A 48 9.93 11.34 -6.61
CA GLU A 48 10.17 11.92 -7.92
C GLU A 48 9.92 13.42 -7.94
N CYS A 49 8.84 13.86 -7.27
CA CYS A 49 8.54 15.29 -7.22
C CYS A 49 9.63 16.06 -6.49
N LEU A 50 10.21 15.46 -5.45
CA LEU A 50 11.31 16.11 -4.74
C LEU A 50 12.53 16.29 -5.63
N ARG A 51 12.80 15.31 -6.50
CA ARG A 51 13.94 15.42 -7.43
C ARG A 51 13.70 16.47 -8.51
N THR A 52 12.46 16.61 -8.95
CA THR A 52 12.16 17.50 -10.08
C THR A 52 11.63 18.86 -9.66
N GLY A 53 11.37 19.06 -8.36
CA GLY A 53 10.81 20.31 -7.88
C GLY A 53 9.32 20.45 -8.13
N ASP A 54 8.64 19.36 -8.42
CA ASP A 54 7.21 19.40 -8.68
C ASP A 54 6.40 19.32 -7.39
N ARG A 55 5.10 19.52 -7.50
CA ARG A 55 4.18 19.53 -6.38
C ARG A 55 3.31 18.30 -6.40
N TRP A 56 2.76 17.99 -5.21
CA TRP A 56 1.82 16.87 -5.07
C TRP A 56 0.65 17.30 -4.19
N VAL A 57 -0.43 16.50 -4.24
CA VAL A 57 -1.61 16.74 -3.41
C VAL A 57 -1.56 15.84 -2.19
N HIS A 58 -1.56 14.51 -2.40
CA HIS A 58 -1.47 13.53 -1.32
C HIS A 58 -0.44 12.48 -1.67
N LEU A 59 -0.05 11.70 -0.67
CA LEU A 59 1.03 10.75 -0.82
C LEU A 59 0.54 9.33 -0.57
N ARG A 60 1.20 8.38 -1.23
CA ARG A 60 0.97 6.95 -1.08
C ARG A 60 2.31 6.27 -0.83
N VAL A 61 2.30 5.22 -0.01
CA VAL A 61 3.50 4.43 0.23
C VAL A 61 3.30 3.03 -0.32
N CYS A 62 4.26 2.56 -1.11
CA CYS A 62 4.22 1.21 -1.65
C CYS A 62 4.49 0.20 -0.55
N MET A 63 3.57 -0.74 -0.36
CA MET A 63 3.68 -1.71 0.73
C MET A 63 4.56 -2.90 0.37
N HIS A 64 5.26 -2.84 -0.74
CA HIS A 64 6.26 -3.82 -1.09
C HIS A 64 7.67 -3.30 -0.87
N CYS A 65 7.93 -2.05 -1.23
CA CYS A 65 9.29 -1.52 -1.19
C CYS A 65 9.44 -0.20 -0.43
N GLY A 66 8.34 0.42 -0.02
CA GLY A 66 8.44 1.69 0.73
C GLY A 66 8.52 2.94 -0.13
N HIS A 67 8.47 2.79 -1.46
CA HIS A 67 8.49 3.96 -2.34
C HIS A 67 7.34 4.90 -2.00
N VAL A 68 7.61 6.19 -1.92
CA VAL A 68 6.60 7.21 -1.67
C VAL A 68 6.35 7.96 -2.96
N GLY A 69 5.11 7.95 -3.41
CA GLY A 69 4.71 8.62 -4.63
C GLY A 69 3.44 9.42 -4.43
N CYS A 70 3.17 10.34 -5.34
CA CYS A 70 2.00 11.19 -5.25
C CYS A 70 0.78 10.51 -5.84
N CYS A 71 -0.39 10.92 -5.34
CA CYS A 71 -1.67 10.32 -5.71
C CYS A 71 -2.13 10.74 -7.10
N ASP A 72 -3.25 10.15 -7.54
CA ASP A 72 -3.79 10.43 -8.87
C ASP A 72 -4.41 11.81 -8.99
N SER A 73 -4.63 12.51 -7.88
CA SER A 73 -5.04 13.92 -7.93
C SER A 73 -3.86 14.85 -8.13
N SER A 74 -2.64 14.33 -8.03
CA SER A 74 -1.43 15.11 -8.24
C SER A 74 -1.13 15.22 -9.73
N PRO A 75 -0.41 16.25 -10.16
CA PRO A 75 -0.11 16.40 -11.58
C PRO A 75 0.64 15.22 -12.20
N ASN A 76 1.54 14.59 -11.43
CA ASN A 76 2.43 13.59 -11.99
C ASN A 76 2.06 12.14 -11.65
N ARG A 77 1.23 11.90 -10.65
CA ARG A 77 0.72 10.57 -10.32
C ARG A 77 1.83 9.52 -10.20
N HIS A 78 2.84 9.83 -9.42
CA HIS A 78 4.02 8.97 -9.35
C HIS A 78 3.76 7.63 -8.65
N ALA A 79 2.77 7.55 -7.74
CA ALA A 79 2.44 6.27 -7.13
C ALA A 79 1.89 5.29 -8.17
N THR A 80 1.01 5.77 -9.04
CA THR A 80 0.48 4.93 -10.13
C THR A 80 1.59 4.58 -11.13
N ALA A 81 2.46 5.53 -11.44
CA ALA A 81 3.58 5.27 -12.34
C ALA A 81 4.50 4.20 -11.77
N HIS A 82 4.72 4.22 -10.47
CA HIS A 82 5.54 3.20 -9.80
C HIS A 82 4.94 1.81 -10.00
N TRP A 83 3.62 1.68 -9.79
CA TRP A 83 2.98 0.38 -10.02
C TRP A 83 3.08 -0.05 -11.47
N LYS A 84 2.91 0.87 -12.41
CA LYS A 84 2.95 0.51 -13.83
C LYS A 84 4.31 -0.04 -14.25
N THR A 85 5.38 0.42 -13.59
CA THR A 85 6.72 -0.09 -13.88
C THR A 85 7.10 -1.26 -12.99
N HIS A 86 6.33 -1.52 -11.93
CA HIS A 86 6.57 -2.63 -11.00
C HIS A 86 5.26 -3.36 -10.75
N PRO A 87 4.76 -4.15 -11.73
CA PRO A 87 3.42 -4.73 -11.60
C PRO A 87 3.21 -5.65 -10.41
N TYR A 88 4.28 -6.20 -9.84
CA TYR A 88 4.17 -7.02 -8.65
C TYR A 88 4.30 -6.20 -7.36
N HIS A 89 4.15 -4.88 -7.46
CA HIS A 89 4.01 -3.97 -6.32
C HIS A 89 2.62 -3.32 -6.35
N PRO A 90 1.52 -4.09 -6.28
CA PRO A 90 0.21 -3.49 -6.51
C PRO A 90 -0.39 -2.78 -5.31
N LEU A 91 0.18 -2.93 -4.12
CA LEU A 91 -0.45 -2.40 -2.91
C LEU A 91 0.22 -1.14 -2.45
N VAL A 92 -0.62 -0.16 -2.15
CA VAL A 92 -0.18 1.06 -1.47
C VAL A 92 -1.07 1.31 -0.27
N ARG A 93 -0.57 2.07 0.68
CA ARG A 93 -1.36 2.66 1.75
C ARG A 93 -1.27 4.17 1.64
N SER A 94 -2.24 4.84 2.24
CA SER A 94 -2.12 6.27 2.40
C SER A 94 -0.89 6.59 3.23
N TYR A 95 -0.18 7.64 2.86
CA TYR A 95 0.93 8.16 3.65
C TYR A 95 0.52 9.47 4.36
N GLU A 96 -0.78 9.76 4.36
CA GLU A 96 -1.32 10.96 5.00
C GLU A 96 -1.65 10.67 6.46
N PRO A 97 -1.34 11.59 7.38
CA PRO A 97 -1.65 11.39 8.79
C PRO A 97 -3.14 11.12 9.01
N GLY A 98 -3.44 10.15 9.85
CA GLY A 98 -4.82 9.84 10.20
C GLY A 98 -5.55 8.94 9.24
N GLU A 99 -4.93 8.54 8.14
CA GLU A 99 -5.53 7.63 7.18
C GLU A 99 -4.91 6.25 7.31
N ASP A 100 -5.71 5.23 7.12
CA ASP A 100 -5.28 3.86 7.40
C ASP A 100 -5.71 2.87 6.32
N TRP A 101 -6.24 3.35 5.20
CA TRP A 101 -6.73 2.47 4.15
C TRP A 101 -5.60 1.98 3.25
N TRP A 102 -5.94 0.89 2.54
CA TRP A 102 -5.08 0.28 1.54
C TRP A 102 -5.76 0.37 0.18
N TRP A 103 -4.98 0.37 -0.87
CA TRP A 103 -5.47 0.32 -2.23
C TRP A 103 -4.67 -0.73 -3.01
N CYS A 104 -5.40 -1.57 -3.75
CA CYS A 104 -4.77 -2.51 -4.68
C CYS A 104 -5.00 -2.02 -6.09
N TYR A 105 -3.92 -1.69 -6.78
CA TYR A 105 -4.02 -1.23 -8.17
C TYR A 105 -4.51 -2.33 -9.10
N ALA A 106 -4.11 -3.58 -8.84
CA ALA A 106 -4.47 -4.69 -9.72
C ALA A 106 -5.95 -5.01 -9.62
N ASP A 107 -6.48 -5.06 -8.41
CA ASP A 107 -7.89 -5.40 -8.19
C ASP A 107 -8.79 -4.17 -8.10
N ARG A 108 -8.19 -2.99 -7.96
CA ARG A 108 -8.91 -1.71 -7.93
C ARG A 108 -9.91 -1.66 -6.78
N ILE A 109 -9.44 -2.01 -5.61
CA ILE A 109 -10.27 -1.98 -4.41
C ILE A 109 -9.55 -1.25 -3.29
N VAL A 110 -10.35 -0.63 -2.42
CA VAL A 110 -9.90 -0.06 -1.16
C VAL A 110 -10.31 -1.03 -0.07
N PHE A 111 -9.43 -1.26 0.88
CA PHE A 111 -9.74 -2.16 1.99
C PHE A 111 -8.94 -1.79 3.22
N TYR A 112 -9.30 -2.40 4.34
CA TYR A 112 -8.61 -2.25 5.61
C TYR A 112 -8.17 -3.63 6.08
N VAL A 113 -7.07 -3.67 6.80
CA VAL A 113 -6.54 -4.92 7.35
C VAL A 113 -6.63 -4.82 8.86
N ASP A 114 -7.46 -5.67 9.44
CA ASP A 114 -7.68 -5.70 10.89
C ASP A 114 -6.38 -6.11 11.58
N GLY A 115 -5.95 -5.31 12.56
CA GLY A 115 -4.73 -5.60 13.30
C GLY A 115 -3.44 -5.26 12.59
N ALA A 116 -3.51 -4.68 11.40
CA ALA A 116 -2.30 -4.24 10.71
C ALA A 116 -1.60 -3.15 11.52
N PRO A 117 -0.28 -3.03 11.39
CA PRO A 117 0.43 -1.91 12.01
C PRO A 117 -0.16 -0.58 11.53
N PRO A 118 -0.07 0.48 12.34
CA PRO A 118 -0.52 1.78 11.89
C PRO A 118 0.16 2.15 10.58
N ALA A 119 -0.59 2.81 9.70
CA ALA A 119 -0.01 3.27 8.45
C ALA A 119 1.10 4.28 8.74
N PRO A 120 2.23 4.19 8.05
CA PRO A 120 3.21 5.27 8.16
C PRO A 120 2.62 6.54 7.60
N SER A 121 3.12 7.67 8.05
CA SER A 121 2.64 8.95 7.54
C SER A 121 3.79 9.94 7.46
N HIS A 122 3.63 10.90 6.56
CA HIS A 122 4.66 11.93 6.41
C HIS A 122 4.63 12.87 7.62
N PRO A 123 5.77 13.51 7.93
CA PRO A 123 5.85 14.45 9.05
C PRO A 123 4.98 15.66 8.84
#